data_b1acecc5f89db5c44b4f41332a711899
#
_entry.id   b1acecc5f89db5c44b4f41332a711899
#
_cell.length_a   1.000
_cell.length_b   1.000
_cell.length_c   1.000
_cell.angle_alpha   90.00
_cell.angle_beta   90.00
_cell.angle_gamma   90.00
#
_symmetry.space_group_name_H-M   'P 1'
#
loop_
_entity.id
_entity.type
_entity.pdbx_description
1 polymer ?
#
loop_
_entity_poly.entity_id
_entity_poly.type
_entity_poly.pdbx_seq_one_letter_code
_entity_poly.pdbx_strand_id
1 'polypeptide(L)'
;MRGIIFDFNGTLFFDSKLHYEAWRIYSKKLRGYEFSDDEMRTKMFGRTNADIIEYAIGEKPSAELVEKLAKEKEAMYREMCKKDKEHCILSPGAEDFLDWLKENDIPRTIATMSEWDNVEFYIKEFKLAKWFELDKIVYSNGKIPGK
;
A
#
# COMPACT_ATOMS: atom_id res chain seq x y z
N MET A 1 -21.24 22.17 1.99
CA MET A 1 -20.58 21.17 2.86
C MET A 1 -19.19 20.93 2.32
N ARG A 2 -18.14 20.96 3.14
CA ARG A 2 -16.75 20.65 2.75
C ARG A 2 -16.34 19.39 3.49
N GLY A 3 -15.59 18.50 2.84
CA GLY A 3 -15.07 17.28 3.43
C GLY A 3 -13.65 17.04 2.98
N ILE A 4 -12.99 16.01 3.55
CA ILE A 4 -11.61 15.66 3.25
C ILE A 4 -11.58 14.23 2.69
N ILE A 5 -10.83 14.05 1.61
CA ILE A 5 -10.47 12.73 1.06
C ILE A 5 -8.98 12.53 1.28
N PHE A 6 -8.63 11.49 2.02
CA PHE A 6 -7.25 11.13 2.30
C PHE A 6 -6.75 10.07 1.32
N ASP A 7 -5.55 10.23 0.81
CA ASP A 7 -4.77 9.08 0.36
C ASP A 7 -4.28 8.31 1.60
N PHE A 8 -3.96 7.03 1.47
CA PHE A 8 -3.53 6.22 2.61
C PHE A 8 -2.01 6.04 2.64
N ASN A 9 -1.47 5.31 1.66
CA ASN A 9 -0.03 5.02 1.58
C ASN A 9 0.77 6.28 1.25
N GLY A 10 1.79 6.57 2.04
CA GLY A 10 2.59 7.80 1.92
C GLY A 10 1.91 9.06 2.48
N THR A 11 0.69 8.95 3.03
CA THR A 11 -0.07 10.06 3.61
C THR A 11 -0.45 9.76 5.06
N LEU A 12 -1.42 8.88 5.29
CA LEU A 12 -1.81 8.44 6.62
C LEU A 12 -0.88 7.35 7.18
N PHE A 13 -0.20 6.61 6.33
CA PHE A 13 0.75 5.58 6.68
C PHE A 13 2.02 5.71 5.84
N PHE A 14 3.18 5.94 6.47
CA PHE A 14 4.48 6.10 5.81
C PHE A 14 5.15 4.73 5.61
N ASP A 15 4.69 3.97 4.66
CA ASP A 15 5.05 2.58 4.41
C ASP A 15 6.10 2.35 3.32
N SER A 16 6.64 3.40 2.74
CA SER A 16 7.61 3.30 1.63
C SER A 16 8.78 2.38 1.95
N LYS A 17 9.35 2.47 3.17
CA LYS A 17 10.45 1.61 3.61
C LYS A 17 10.08 0.13 3.59
N LEU A 18 8.87 -0.21 4.08
CA LEU A 18 8.36 -1.58 4.12
C LEU A 18 8.12 -2.13 2.70
N HIS A 19 7.58 -1.31 1.79
CA HIS A 19 7.45 -1.69 0.39
C HIS A 19 8.80 -1.89 -0.29
N TYR A 20 9.79 -1.02 -0.01
CA TYR A 20 11.15 -1.18 -0.52
C TYR A 20 11.75 -2.52 -0.08
N GLU A 21 11.67 -2.82 1.21
CA GLU A 21 12.21 -4.06 1.77
C GLU A 21 11.50 -5.29 1.23
N ALA A 22 10.16 -5.23 1.11
CA ALA A 22 9.39 -6.30 0.49
C ALA A 22 9.84 -6.57 -0.95
N TRP A 23 10.07 -5.54 -1.76
CA TRP A 23 10.56 -5.71 -3.13
C TRP A 23 12.00 -6.22 -3.20
N ARG A 24 12.90 -5.83 -2.29
CA ARG A 24 14.25 -6.41 -2.23
C ARG A 24 14.19 -7.91 -2.02
N ILE A 25 13.46 -8.35 -0.99
CA ILE A 25 13.31 -9.77 -0.68
C ILE A 25 12.62 -10.50 -1.83
N TYR A 26 11.54 -9.92 -2.36
CA TYR A 26 10.73 -10.58 -3.38
C TYR A 26 11.43 -10.66 -4.74
N SER A 27 12.23 -9.65 -5.12
CA SER A 27 13.03 -9.70 -6.34
C SER A 27 14.02 -10.85 -6.34
N LYS A 28 14.62 -11.18 -5.18
CA LYS A 28 15.48 -12.36 -5.04
C LYS A 28 14.73 -13.66 -5.30
N LYS A 29 13.47 -13.77 -4.89
CA LYS A 29 12.61 -14.91 -5.21
C LYS A 29 12.33 -15.01 -6.72
N LEU A 30 12.10 -13.88 -7.39
CA LEU A 30 11.73 -13.83 -8.81
C LEU A 30 12.90 -14.12 -9.75
N ARG A 31 14.11 -13.62 -9.44
CA ARG A 31 15.25 -13.63 -10.35
C ARG A 31 16.58 -14.14 -9.75
N GLY A 32 16.57 -14.60 -8.50
CA GLY A 32 17.74 -15.17 -7.82
C GLY A 32 18.63 -14.16 -7.10
N TYR A 33 18.45 -12.85 -7.29
CA TYR A 33 19.20 -11.77 -6.64
C TYR A 33 18.33 -10.56 -6.37
N GLU A 34 18.72 -9.75 -5.38
CA GLU A 34 17.98 -8.57 -4.97
C GLU A 34 18.12 -7.42 -5.97
N PHE A 35 17.13 -6.53 -6.03
CA PHE A 35 17.27 -5.26 -6.72
C PHE A 35 18.38 -4.42 -6.08
N SER A 36 19.24 -3.83 -6.90
CA SER A 36 20.20 -2.83 -6.47
C SER A 36 19.50 -1.53 -6.06
N ASP A 37 20.22 -0.63 -5.37
CA ASP A 37 19.68 0.68 -5.00
C ASP A 37 19.27 1.52 -6.20
N ASP A 38 20.01 1.41 -7.29
CA ASP A 38 19.67 2.10 -8.54
C ASP A 38 18.40 1.53 -9.19
N GLU A 39 18.24 0.22 -9.22
CA GLU A 39 17.01 -0.42 -9.71
C GLU A 39 15.81 -0.05 -8.83
N MET A 40 15.98 -0.06 -7.51
CA MET A 40 14.92 0.37 -6.59
C MET A 40 14.44 1.78 -6.90
N ARG A 41 15.37 2.69 -7.17
CA ARG A 41 15.07 4.08 -7.47
C ARG A 41 14.44 4.27 -8.86
N THR A 42 14.93 3.56 -9.89
CA THR A 42 14.57 3.82 -11.30
C THR A 42 13.49 2.89 -11.85
N LYS A 43 13.34 1.69 -11.26
CA LYS A 43 12.46 0.63 -11.78
C LYS A 43 11.31 0.27 -10.85
N MET A 44 11.38 0.66 -9.58
CA MET A 44 10.34 0.35 -8.62
C MET A 44 9.53 1.59 -8.20
N PHE A 45 10.18 2.72 -7.91
CA PHE A 45 9.50 3.90 -7.40
C PHE A 45 8.45 4.44 -8.38
N GLY A 46 7.21 4.59 -7.93
CA GLY A 46 6.09 5.08 -8.75
C GLY A 46 5.60 4.11 -9.83
N ARG A 47 6.03 2.84 -9.78
CA ARG A 47 5.61 1.79 -10.71
C ARG A 47 4.54 0.90 -10.10
N THR A 48 3.75 0.27 -10.99
CA THR A 48 2.78 -0.74 -10.57
C THR A 48 3.48 -2.06 -10.24
N ASN A 49 2.82 -2.93 -9.47
CA ASN A 49 3.34 -4.28 -9.23
C ASN A 49 3.59 -5.03 -10.55
N ALA A 50 2.74 -4.83 -11.55
CA ALA A 50 2.88 -5.45 -12.88
C ALA A 50 4.19 -5.03 -13.56
N ASP A 51 4.49 -3.72 -13.58
CA ASP A 51 5.72 -3.19 -14.20
C ASP A 51 6.97 -3.74 -13.50
N ILE A 52 6.94 -3.82 -12.17
CA ILE A 52 8.07 -4.30 -11.37
C ILE A 52 8.29 -5.81 -11.58
N ILE A 53 7.21 -6.58 -11.64
CA ILE A 53 7.27 -8.03 -11.90
C ILE A 53 7.81 -8.30 -13.30
N GLU A 54 7.28 -7.61 -14.32
CA GLU A 54 7.78 -7.71 -15.70
C GLU A 54 9.27 -7.40 -15.77
N TYR A 55 9.71 -6.32 -15.14
CA TYR A 55 11.14 -5.97 -15.06
C TYR A 55 11.96 -7.06 -14.36
N ALA A 56 11.48 -7.62 -13.25
CA ALA A 56 12.20 -8.63 -12.49
C ALA A 56 12.35 -9.95 -13.25
N ILE A 57 11.34 -10.36 -14.01
CA ILE A 57 11.35 -11.60 -14.79
C ILE A 57 12.12 -11.44 -16.10
N GLY A 58 12.18 -10.21 -16.65
CA GLY A 58 12.88 -9.89 -17.91
C GLY A 58 12.07 -10.18 -19.16
N GLU A 59 10.83 -10.59 -19.02
CA GLU A 59 9.87 -10.84 -20.10
C GLU A 59 8.45 -10.47 -19.65
N LYS A 60 7.54 -10.29 -20.60
CA LYS A 60 6.14 -9.96 -20.28
C LYS A 60 5.39 -11.22 -19.81
N PRO A 61 5.05 -11.31 -18.50
CA PRO A 61 4.32 -12.44 -17.98
C PRO A 61 2.83 -12.40 -18.35
N SER A 62 2.15 -13.54 -18.22
CA SER A 62 0.68 -13.56 -18.35
C SER A 62 0.01 -12.75 -17.25
N ALA A 63 -1.18 -12.21 -17.53
CA ALA A 63 -1.96 -11.46 -16.52
C ALA A 63 -2.23 -12.29 -15.26
N GLU A 64 -2.51 -13.58 -15.41
CA GLU A 64 -2.72 -14.51 -14.30
C GLU A 64 -1.47 -14.67 -13.44
N LEU A 65 -0.29 -14.78 -14.06
CA LEU A 65 0.97 -14.87 -13.33
C LEU A 65 1.27 -13.57 -12.59
N VAL A 66 1.06 -12.40 -13.23
CA VAL A 66 1.21 -11.09 -12.59
C VAL A 66 0.32 -10.98 -11.36
N GLU A 67 -0.96 -11.31 -11.49
CA GLU A 67 -1.91 -11.26 -10.37
C GLU A 67 -1.46 -12.16 -9.21
N LYS A 68 -1.05 -13.39 -9.50
CA LYS A 68 -0.54 -14.32 -8.50
C LYS A 68 0.67 -13.77 -7.76
N LEU A 69 1.68 -13.31 -8.50
CA LEU A 69 2.93 -12.81 -7.93
C LEU A 69 2.74 -11.50 -7.16
N ALA A 70 1.85 -10.62 -7.64
CA ALA A 70 1.48 -9.40 -6.93
C ALA A 70 0.81 -9.72 -5.59
N LYS A 71 -0.16 -10.64 -5.56
CA LYS A 71 -0.81 -11.09 -4.32
C LYS A 71 0.18 -11.70 -3.33
N GLU A 72 1.12 -12.52 -3.79
CA GLU A 72 2.17 -13.09 -2.93
C GLU A 72 3.07 -12.01 -2.32
N LYS A 73 3.50 -11.04 -3.13
CA LYS A 73 4.31 -9.90 -2.65
C LYS A 73 3.54 -9.06 -1.64
N GLU A 74 2.28 -8.74 -1.91
CA GLU A 74 1.46 -7.94 -0.99
C GLU A 74 1.16 -8.69 0.31
N ALA A 75 0.96 -10.01 0.27
CA ALA A 75 0.84 -10.83 1.47
C ALA A 75 2.12 -10.79 2.32
N MET A 76 3.29 -10.88 1.69
CA MET A 76 4.58 -10.75 2.39
C MET A 76 4.74 -9.36 3.02
N TYR A 77 4.40 -8.30 2.30
CA TYR A 77 4.41 -6.94 2.82
C TYR A 77 3.52 -6.79 4.08
N ARG A 78 2.29 -7.31 4.06
CA ARG A 78 1.41 -7.29 5.23
C ARG A 78 2.00 -8.03 6.44
N GLU A 79 2.64 -9.17 6.21
CA GLU A 79 3.33 -9.91 7.29
C GLU A 79 4.54 -9.15 7.84
N MET A 80 5.25 -8.41 7.00
CA MET A 80 6.34 -7.53 7.44
C MET A 80 5.78 -6.39 8.30
N CYS A 81 4.70 -5.73 7.88
CA CYS A 81 4.02 -4.71 8.67
C CYS A 81 3.60 -5.23 10.05
N LYS A 82 3.01 -6.43 10.13
CA LYS A 82 2.61 -7.04 11.41
C LYS A 82 3.78 -7.28 12.37
N LYS A 83 4.97 -7.56 11.84
CA LYS A 83 6.18 -7.81 12.62
C LYS A 83 6.89 -6.53 13.05
N ASP A 84 6.86 -5.51 12.24
CA ASP A 84 7.50 -4.22 12.48
C ASP A 84 6.52 -3.23 13.14
N LYS A 85 6.26 -3.44 14.42
CA LYS A 85 5.33 -2.59 15.18
C LYS A 85 5.85 -1.16 15.41
N GLU A 86 7.12 -0.92 15.26
CA GLU A 86 7.72 0.41 15.37
C GLU A 86 7.37 1.30 14.19
N HIS A 87 7.35 0.73 12.97
CA HIS A 87 7.07 1.48 11.74
C HIS A 87 5.64 1.27 11.20
N CYS A 88 4.94 0.23 11.67
CA CYS A 88 3.54 -0.01 11.29
C CYS A 88 2.59 0.80 12.20
N ILE A 89 2.70 2.12 12.10
CA ILE A 89 1.88 3.10 12.83
C ILE A 89 1.39 4.18 11.87
N LEU A 90 0.30 4.85 12.21
CA LEU A 90 -0.15 6.02 11.45
C LEU A 90 0.90 7.13 11.48
N SER A 91 0.91 7.96 10.46
CA SER A 91 1.85 9.08 10.36
C SER A 91 1.73 10.03 11.57
N PRO A 92 2.83 10.68 12.00
CA PRO A 92 2.81 11.55 13.16
C PRO A 92 1.71 12.62 13.08
N GLY A 93 0.90 12.73 14.11
CA GLY A 93 -0.22 13.68 14.21
C GLY A 93 -1.49 13.26 13.45
N ALA A 94 -1.48 12.12 12.72
CA ALA A 94 -2.66 11.67 11.99
C ALA A 94 -3.83 11.35 12.93
N GLU A 95 -3.57 10.64 14.03
CA GLU A 95 -4.62 10.29 14.98
C GLU A 95 -5.27 11.54 15.61
N ASP A 96 -4.47 12.48 16.08
CA ASP A 96 -4.96 13.73 16.67
C ASP A 96 -5.79 14.53 15.66
N PHE A 97 -5.33 14.60 14.41
CA PHE A 97 -6.07 15.31 13.37
C PHE A 97 -7.37 14.60 13.00
N LEU A 98 -7.37 13.28 12.92
CA LEU A 98 -8.58 12.49 12.65
C LEU A 98 -9.57 12.57 13.81
N ASP A 99 -9.12 12.59 15.07
CA ASP A 99 -9.95 12.81 16.24
C ASP A 99 -10.58 14.21 16.19
N TRP A 100 -9.80 15.25 15.90
CA TRP A 100 -10.31 16.62 15.75
C TRP A 100 -11.35 16.71 14.63
N LEU A 101 -11.13 16.08 13.47
CA LEU A 101 -12.10 16.07 12.37
C LEU A 101 -13.42 15.38 12.78
N LYS A 102 -13.32 14.33 13.59
CA LYS A 102 -14.49 13.63 14.11
C LYS A 102 -15.27 14.47 15.10
N GLU A 103 -14.60 15.11 16.03
CA GLU A 103 -15.20 15.99 17.04
C GLU A 103 -15.89 17.22 16.45
N ASN A 104 -15.43 17.69 15.27
CA ASN A 104 -15.99 18.83 14.57
C ASN A 104 -16.96 18.43 13.43
N ASP A 105 -17.40 17.16 13.38
CA ASP A 105 -18.33 16.64 12.39
C ASP A 105 -17.92 16.91 10.92
N ILE A 106 -16.60 16.95 10.65
CA ILE A 106 -16.08 17.16 9.29
C ILE A 106 -16.14 15.85 8.53
N PRO A 107 -16.90 15.79 7.39
CA PRO A 107 -16.98 14.61 6.55
C PRO A 107 -15.60 14.24 6.01
N ARG A 108 -15.28 12.94 6.07
CA ARG A 108 -13.98 12.42 5.63
C ARG A 108 -14.08 11.00 5.13
N THR A 109 -13.22 10.66 4.17
CA THR A 109 -13.06 9.30 3.67
C THR A 109 -11.64 9.07 3.19
N ILE A 110 -11.35 7.83 2.82
CA ILE A 110 -10.08 7.41 2.21
C ILE A 110 -10.33 7.07 0.74
N ALA A 111 -9.42 7.49 -0.14
CA ALA A 111 -9.34 7.03 -1.52
C ALA A 111 -7.90 6.58 -1.80
N THR A 112 -7.69 5.30 -2.03
CA THR A 112 -6.38 4.69 -2.19
C THR A 112 -6.29 3.83 -3.45
N MET A 113 -5.09 3.70 -4.01
CA MET A 113 -4.79 2.75 -5.09
C MET A 113 -4.49 1.33 -4.58
N SER A 114 -4.46 1.12 -3.27
CA SER A 114 -4.35 -0.22 -2.70
C SER A 114 -5.57 -1.08 -3.03
N GLU A 115 -5.34 -2.38 -3.25
CA GLU A 115 -6.41 -3.36 -3.43
C GLU A 115 -7.01 -3.78 -2.09
N TRP A 116 -8.16 -4.44 -2.13
CA TRP A 116 -8.97 -4.78 -0.96
C TRP A 116 -8.19 -5.50 0.15
N ASP A 117 -7.35 -6.47 -0.18
CA ASP A 117 -6.61 -7.24 0.83
C ASP A 117 -5.72 -6.35 1.71
N ASN A 118 -5.11 -5.31 1.12
CA ASN A 118 -4.33 -4.33 1.87
C ASN A 118 -5.24 -3.38 2.64
N VAL A 119 -6.33 -2.92 2.04
CA VAL A 119 -7.31 -2.04 2.71
C VAL A 119 -7.93 -2.74 3.93
N GLU A 120 -8.33 -4.00 3.80
CA GLU A 120 -8.84 -4.78 4.92
C GLU A 120 -7.80 -4.91 6.05
N PHE A 121 -6.54 -5.14 5.68
CA PHE A 121 -5.44 -5.15 6.64
C PHE A 121 -5.31 -3.79 7.36
N TYR A 122 -5.31 -2.67 6.63
CA TYR A 122 -5.21 -1.33 7.22
C TYR A 122 -6.38 -1.01 8.15
N ILE A 123 -7.60 -1.36 7.75
CA ILE A 123 -8.80 -1.19 8.58
C ILE A 123 -8.62 -1.86 9.95
N LYS A 124 -8.12 -3.08 9.96
CA LYS A 124 -7.92 -3.88 11.17
C LYS A 124 -6.73 -3.40 12.00
N GLU A 125 -5.57 -3.22 11.36
CA GLU A 125 -4.32 -2.87 12.04
C GLU A 125 -4.39 -1.47 12.68
N PHE A 126 -4.91 -0.48 11.93
CA PHE A 126 -5.00 0.90 12.39
C PHE A 126 -6.36 1.27 13.00
N LYS A 127 -7.28 0.31 13.15
CA LYS A 127 -8.63 0.52 13.70
C LYS A 127 -9.38 1.68 13.04
N LEU A 128 -9.33 1.75 11.72
CA LEU A 128 -9.83 2.88 10.93
C LEU A 128 -11.32 3.17 11.11
N ALA A 129 -12.12 2.17 11.55
CA ALA A 129 -13.52 2.35 11.91
C ALA A 129 -13.75 3.39 13.03
N LYS A 130 -12.70 3.74 13.79
CA LYS A 130 -12.76 4.83 14.78
C LYS A 130 -13.11 6.17 14.12
N TRP A 131 -12.64 6.40 12.88
CA TRP A 131 -12.72 7.70 12.20
C TRP A 131 -13.50 7.68 10.88
N PHE A 132 -13.57 6.53 10.20
CA PHE A 132 -14.11 6.43 8.85
C PHE A 132 -15.30 5.48 8.79
N GLU A 133 -16.27 5.83 7.93
CA GLU A 133 -17.33 4.92 7.50
C GLU A 133 -16.72 3.94 6.46
N LEU A 134 -16.60 2.67 6.82
CA LEU A 134 -15.81 1.70 6.06
C LEU A 134 -16.37 1.41 4.67
N ASP A 135 -17.67 1.50 4.49
CA ASP A 135 -18.39 1.35 3.22
C ASP A 135 -18.17 2.52 2.25
N LYS A 136 -17.64 3.63 2.74
CA LYS A 136 -17.30 4.81 1.93
C LYS A 136 -15.81 4.88 1.53
N ILE A 137 -15.00 3.94 1.97
CA ILE A 137 -13.60 3.86 1.54
C ILE A 137 -13.53 3.44 0.08
N VAL A 138 -12.85 4.27 -0.74
CA VAL A 138 -12.61 3.98 -2.16
C VAL A 138 -11.24 3.33 -2.31
N TYR A 139 -11.18 2.20 -2.98
CA TYR A 139 -9.96 1.42 -3.20
C TYR A 139 -9.88 0.89 -4.63
N SER A 140 -8.71 0.43 -5.04
CA SER A 140 -8.51 -0.14 -6.37
C SER A 140 -9.18 -1.52 -6.49
N ASN A 141 -9.85 -1.73 -7.62
CA ASN A 141 -10.36 -3.06 -8.01
C ASN A 141 -9.43 -3.77 -9.02
N GLY A 142 -8.18 -3.29 -9.16
CA GLY A 142 -7.19 -3.82 -10.09
C GLY A 142 -7.46 -3.47 -11.57
N LYS A 143 -8.54 -2.75 -11.87
CA LYS A 143 -8.96 -2.41 -13.26
C LYS A 143 -8.70 -0.96 -13.64
N ILE A 144 -8.36 -0.12 -12.68
CA ILE A 144 -8.07 1.30 -12.91
C ILE A 144 -6.59 1.42 -13.27
N PRO A 145 -6.24 2.03 -14.41
CA PRO A 145 -4.84 2.32 -14.72
C PRO A 145 -4.22 3.14 -13.59
N GLY A 146 -2.97 2.84 -13.24
CA GLY A 146 -2.21 3.63 -12.28
C GLY A 146 -2.15 5.12 -12.68
N LYS A 147 -1.85 5.95 -11.71
CA LYS A 147 -1.66 7.39 -11.91
C LYS A 147 -0.54 7.68 -12.90
#